data_5454aa68598975c73cfc3df8bda061f8
#
_entry.id   5454aa68598975c73cfc3df8bda061f8
#
_cell.length_a   1.000
_cell.length_b   1.000
_cell.length_c   1.000
_cell.angle_alpha   90.00
_cell.angle_beta   90.00
_cell.angle_gamma   90.00
#
_symmetry.space_group_name_H-M   'P 1'
#
loop_
_entity.id
_entity.type
_entity.pdbx_description
1 polymer ?
#
loop_
_entity_poly.entity_id
_entity_poly.type
_entity_poly.pdbx_seq_one_letter_code
_entity_poly.pdbx_strand_id
1 'polypeptide(L)'
;MGTMMSGRVHVIAGGYPPGVPGGHDMDYARLRLLELLAEHGLPATVGNDFSDIHRWLPGTQLLITYVAGPYLDDDQNQIVRRWLDDGGHWLGLHGTSGGKATRVGDGRRRRMVKTSHHDTLGGFFISHPPTRKFRVDVVDPGHPLTRNMPESFETIDEPYMIEIQHPSE
;
A
#
# COMPACT_ATOMS: atom_id res chain seq x y z
N MET A 1 -0.67 -16.52 25.48
CA MET A 1 -2.03 -16.61 24.92
C MET A 1 -2.27 -15.26 24.25
N GLY A 2 -1.94 -15.13 22.95
CA GLY A 2 -2.06 -13.87 22.23
C GLY A 2 -3.54 -13.54 22.06
N THR A 3 -3.90 -12.32 22.37
CA THR A 3 -5.24 -11.77 22.11
C THR A 3 -5.50 -11.89 20.61
N MET A 4 -6.42 -12.75 20.22
CA MET A 4 -6.87 -12.83 18.82
C MET A 4 -7.38 -11.45 18.43
N MET A 5 -6.77 -10.82 17.45
CA MET A 5 -7.30 -9.59 16.86
C MET A 5 -8.70 -9.90 16.33
N SER A 6 -9.73 -9.39 17.01
CA SER A 6 -11.14 -9.63 16.62
C SER A 6 -11.59 -8.71 15.49
N GLY A 7 -10.68 -8.02 14.87
CA GLY A 7 -10.97 -7.00 13.89
C GLY A 7 -10.92 -7.50 12.46
N ARG A 8 -11.77 -6.92 11.63
CA ARG A 8 -11.83 -7.19 10.19
C ARG A 8 -10.67 -6.51 9.45
N VAL A 9 -10.18 -7.17 8.41
CA VAL A 9 -9.28 -6.57 7.43
C VAL A 9 -10.10 -6.10 6.22
N HIS A 10 -9.78 -4.93 5.67
CA HIS A 10 -10.27 -4.52 4.37
C HIS A 10 -9.12 -4.44 3.36
N VAL A 11 -9.26 -5.14 2.24
CA VAL A 11 -8.27 -5.17 1.16
C VAL A 11 -8.79 -4.36 -0.02
N ILE A 12 -8.00 -3.42 -0.52
CA ILE A 12 -8.27 -2.75 -1.80
C ILE A 12 -7.15 -3.13 -2.78
N ALA A 13 -7.51 -3.85 -3.82
CA ALA A 13 -6.59 -4.19 -4.90
C ALA A 13 -7.21 -3.80 -6.24
N GLY A 14 -6.66 -2.76 -6.88
CA GLY A 14 -7.24 -2.24 -8.11
C GLY A 14 -6.49 -1.05 -8.69
N GLY A 15 -7.10 -0.42 -9.69
CA GLY A 15 -6.56 0.79 -10.33
C GLY A 15 -6.44 0.70 -11.84
N TYR A 16 -6.56 -0.51 -12.41
CA TYR A 16 -6.66 -0.69 -13.85
C TYR A 16 -7.99 -1.34 -14.22
N PRO A 17 -8.69 -0.84 -15.24
CA PRO A 17 -9.84 -1.53 -15.79
C PRO A 17 -9.43 -2.93 -16.30
N PRO A 18 -10.31 -3.92 -16.26
CA PRO A 18 -10.06 -5.25 -16.82
C PRO A 18 -9.55 -5.16 -18.27
N GLY A 19 -8.51 -5.91 -18.59
CA GLY A 19 -7.92 -5.98 -19.93
C GLY A 19 -6.98 -4.84 -20.29
N VAL A 20 -6.73 -3.87 -19.40
CA VAL A 20 -5.72 -2.83 -19.62
C VAL A 20 -4.36 -3.32 -19.11
N PRO A 21 -3.34 -3.46 -19.97
CA PRO A 21 -2.01 -3.84 -19.54
C PRO A 21 -1.37 -2.68 -18.76
N GLY A 22 -1.30 -2.81 -17.45
CA GLY A 22 -0.72 -1.79 -16.57
C GLY A 22 0.58 -2.19 -15.89
N GLY A 23 1.10 -3.38 -16.20
CA GLY A 23 2.29 -3.91 -15.55
C GLY A 23 2.07 -4.44 -14.13
N HIS A 24 0.82 -4.41 -13.64
CA HIS A 24 0.44 -4.89 -12.30
C HIS A 24 -0.68 -5.92 -12.43
N ASP A 25 -0.51 -7.07 -11.81
CA ASP A 25 -1.55 -8.09 -11.72
C ASP A 25 -2.37 -7.90 -10.44
N MET A 26 -3.43 -7.10 -10.55
CA MET A 26 -4.29 -6.75 -9.42
C MET A 26 -5.06 -7.96 -8.88
N ASP A 27 -5.46 -8.86 -9.77
CA ASP A 27 -6.22 -10.05 -9.37
C ASP A 27 -5.32 -11.07 -8.68
N TYR A 28 -4.09 -11.24 -9.14
CA TYR A 28 -3.09 -12.05 -8.45
C TYR A 28 -2.79 -11.49 -7.04
N ALA A 29 -2.54 -10.19 -6.94
CA ALA A 29 -2.26 -9.56 -5.64
C ALA A 29 -3.45 -9.74 -4.67
N ARG A 30 -4.68 -9.53 -5.17
CA ARG A 30 -5.91 -9.75 -4.39
C ARG A 30 -6.03 -11.18 -3.90
N LEU A 31 -5.84 -12.15 -4.79
CA LEU A 31 -5.90 -13.58 -4.45
C LEU A 31 -4.89 -13.92 -3.35
N ARG A 32 -3.63 -13.54 -3.54
CA ARG A 32 -2.57 -13.85 -2.57
C ARG A 32 -2.79 -13.21 -1.20
N LEU A 33 -3.28 -11.97 -1.16
CA LEU A 33 -3.60 -11.31 0.11
C LEU A 33 -4.76 -12.00 0.82
N LEU A 34 -5.82 -12.37 0.10
CA LEU A 34 -6.96 -13.07 0.70
C LEU A 34 -6.60 -14.49 1.19
N GLU A 35 -5.78 -15.22 0.44
CA GLU A 35 -5.26 -16.52 0.88
C GLU A 35 -4.44 -16.39 2.18
N LEU A 36 -3.51 -15.43 2.23
CA LEU A 36 -2.69 -15.16 3.41
C LEU A 36 -3.56 -14.81 4.63
N LEU A 37 -4.55 -13.94 4.46
CA LEU A 37 -5.46 -13.57 5.54
C LEU A 37 -6.30 -14.76 6.03
N ALA A 38 -6.79 -15.59 5.11
CA ALA A 38 -7.55 -16.79 5.43
C ALA A 38 -6.70 -17.82 6.18
N GLU A 39 -5.45 -18.06 5.77
CA GLU A 39 -4.49 -18.95 6.47
C GLU A 39 -4.25 -18.52 7.92
N HIS A 40 -4.34 -17.22 8.21
CA HIS A 40 -4.19 -16.67 9.56
C HIS A 40 -5.52 -16.46 10.30
N GLY A 41 -6.63 -16.92 9.73
CA GLY A 41 -7.97 -16.81 10.34
C GLY A 41 -8.46 -15.37 10.48
N LEU A 42 -7.97 -14.45 9.65
CA LEU A 42 -8.35 -13.04 9.66
C LEU A 42 -9.51 -12.78 8.67
N PRO A 43 -10.70 -12.41 9.16
CA PRO A 43 -11.84 -12.11 8.28
C PRO A 43 -11.54 -10.88 7.44
N ALA A 44 -11.73 -10.99 6.13
CA ALA A 44 -11.43 -9.93 5.20
C ALA A 44 -12.62 -9.58 4.31
N THR A 45 -12.71 -8.31 3.94
CA THR A 45 -13.53 -7.79 2.85
C THR A 45 -12.65 -7.23 1.76
N VAL A 46 -13.12 -7.16 0.51
CA VAL A 46 -12.32 -6.69 -0.62
C VAL A 46 -13.07 -5.65 -1.44
N GLY A 47 -12.34 -4.61 -1.84
CA GLY A 47 -12.78 -3.58 -2.79
C GLY A 47 -11.81 -3.42 -3.94
N ASN A 48 -12.21 -2.67 -4.97
CA ASN A 48 -11.40 -2.35 -6.15
C ASN A 48 -10.77 -0.96 -6.09
N ASP A 49 -11.35 -0.07 -5.31
CA ASP A 49 -10.95 1.33 -5.16
C ASP A 49 -11.43 1.91 -3.82
N PHE A 50 -11.25 3.20 -3.63
CA PHE A 50 -11.64 3.90 -2.41
C PHE A 50 -13.05 4.50 -2.45
N SER A 51 -13.85 4.27 -3.48
CA SER A 51 -15.12 4.99 -3.70
C SER A 51 -16.12 4.83 -2.56
N ASP A 52 -16.15 3.69 -1.89
CA ASP A 52 -17.04 3.39 -0.77
C ASP A 52 -16.30 3.14 0.56
N ILE A 53 -15.08 3.66 0.69
CA ILE A 53 -14.23 3.45 1.86
C ILE A 53 -14.93 3.82 3.19
N HIS A 54 -15.81 4.82 3.17
CA HIS A 54 -16.60 5.24 4.34
C HIS A 54 -17.52 4.13 4.90
N ARG A 55 -17.89 3.15 4.06
CA ARG A 55 -18.74 2.01 4.45
C ARG A 55 -17.92 0.88 5.06
N TRP A 56 -16.66 0.73 4.64
CA TRP A 56 -15.84 -0.42 4.98
C TRP A 56 -14.92 -0.18 6.17
N LEU A 57 -14.45 1.04 6.41
CA LEU A 57 -13.57 1.35 7.54
C LEU A 57 -14.24 1.16 8.92
N PRO A 58 -15.53 1.45 9.13
CA PRO A 58 -16.16 1.14 10.42
C PRO A 58 -16.01 -0.34 10.77
N GLY A 59 -15.40 -0.65 11.93
CA GLY A 59 -15.10 -2.01 12.37
C GLY A 59 -13.94 -2.71 11.63
N THR A 60 -13.23 -2.02 10.77
CA THR A 60 -11.97 -2.47 10.18
C THR A 60 -10.80 -2.05 11.05
N GLN A 61 -9.88 -2.95 11.34
CA GLN A 61 -8.65 -2.66 12.10
C GLN A 61 -7.44 -2.48 11.20
N LEU A 62 -7.41 -3.18 10.07
CA LEU A 62 -6.31 -3.13 9.11
C LEU A 62 -6.85 -2.89 7.70
N LEU A 63 -6.39 -1.84 7.07
CA LEU A 63 -6.56 -1.58 5.65
C LEU A 63 -5.29 -2.02 4.92
N ILE A 64 -5.42 -2.90 3.94
CA ILE A 64 -4.31 -3.29 3.05
C ILE A 64 -4.64 -2.80 1.65
N THR A 65 -3.73 -2.07 1.03
CA THR A 65 -3.94 -1.54 -0.31
C THR A 65 -2.82 -1.93 -1.28
N TYR A 66 -3.21 -2.37 -2.46
CA TYR A 66 -2.36 -2.60 -3.62
C TYR A 66 -3.05 -1.93 -4.82
N VAL A 67 -2.77 -0.65 -5.01
CA VAL A 67 -3.49 0.17 -5.98
C VAL A 67 -2.54 0.92 -6.91
N ALA A 68 -2.98 1.19 -8.13
CA ALA A 68 -2.29 2.03 -9.10
C ALA A 68 -3.11 3.27 -9.48
N GLY A 69 -3.97 3.74 -8.57
CA GLY A 69 -4.95 4.80 -8.73
C GLY A 69 -6.36 4.27 -9.06
N PRO A 70 -7.41 5.09 -9.00
CA PRO A 70 -7.34 6.44 -8.41
C PRO A 70 -6.96 6.39 -6.93
N TYR A 71 -6.17 7.38 -6.52
CA TYR A 71 -5.78 7.57 -5.11
C TYR A 71 -6.89 8.27 -4.35
N LEU A 72 -6.79 8.33 -3.02
CA LEU A 72 -7.73 9.05 -2.18
C LEU A 72 -7.91 10.49 -2.67
N ASP A 73 -9.16 10.93 -2.83
CA ASP A 73 -9.50 12.32 -2.89
C ASP A 73 -9.49 12.96 -1.49
N ASP A 74 -9.76 14.25 -1.40
CA ASP A 74 -9.66 14.98 -0.12
C ASP A 74 -10.70 14.50 0.90
N ASP A 75 -11.91 14.16 0.49
CA ASP A 75 -12.97 13.67 1.38
C ASP A 75 -12.65 12.25 1.90
N GLN A 76 -12.25 11.35 1.00
CA GLN A 76 -11.81 10.01 1.34
C GLN A 76 -10.59 10.05 2.26
N ASN A 77 -9.66 10.97 1.98
CA ASN A 77 -8.46 11.15 2.77
C ASN A 77 -8.77 11.58 4.21
N GLN A 78 -9.72 12.49 4.41
CA GLN A 78 -10.19 12.88 5.75
C GLN A 78 -10.84 11.71 6.51
N ILE A 79 -11.56 10.83 5.79
CA ILE A 79 -12.15 9.63 6.39
C ILE A 79 -11.06 8.67 6.87
N VAL A 80 -10.06 8.41 6.02
CA VAL A 80 -8.95 7.51 6.37
C VAL A 80 -8.13 8.09 7.51
N ARG A 81 -7.83 9.39 7.51
CA ARG A 81 -7.10 10.05 8.62
C ARG A 81 -7.81 9.88 9.96
N ARG A 82 -9.09 10.18 10.02
CA ARG A 82 -9.87 10.00 11.26
C ARG A 82 -9.83 8.56 11.74
N TRP A 83 -9.99 7.61 10.82
CA TRP A 83 -9.92 6.19 11.16
C TRP A 83 -8.52 5.78 11.67
N LEU A 84 -7.43 6.33 11.13
CA LEU A 84 -6.07 6.13 11.63
C LEU A 84 -5.90 6.75 13.04
N ASP A 85 -6.39 7.97 13.24
CA ASP A 85 -6.37 8.66 14.54
C ASP A 85 -7.14 7.87 15.62
N ASP A 86 -8.20 7.15 15.22
CA ASP A 86 -8.99 6.23 16.05
C ASP A 86 -8.32 4.85 16.28
N GLY A 87 -7.08 4.67 15.81
CA GLY A 87 -6.29 3.45 16.03
C GLY A 87 -6.37 2.42 14.92
N GLY A 88 -6.84 2.78 13.74
CA GLY A 88 -6.74 1.96 12.54
C GLY A 88 -5.30 1.83 12.03
N HIS A 89 -5.02 0.78 11.26
CA HIS A 89 -3.69 0.54 10.68
C HIS A 89 -3.77 0.43 9.16
N TRP A 90 -2.88 1.11 8.45
CA TRP A 90 -2.82 1.06 6.99
C TRP A 90 -1.50 0.48 6.50
N LEU A 91 -1.57 -0.60 5.73
CA LEU A 91 -0.45 -1.19 5.00
C LEU A 91 -0.60 -0.89 3.51
N GLY A 92 0.19 0.04 3.00
CA GLY A 92 0.26 0.34 1.57
C GLY A 92 1.35 -0.49 0.89
N LEU A 93 0.98 -1.22 -0.14
CA LEU A 93 1.88 -2.06 -0.93
C LEU A 93 2.11 -1.45 -2.31
N HIS A 94 3.33 -1.56 -2.81
CA HIS A 94 3.74 -1.26 -4.20
C HIS A 94 3.18 0.07 -4.72
N GLY A 95 2.31 0.05 -5.73
CA GLY A 95 1.74 1.22 -6.37
C GLY A 95 0.91 2.14 -5.46
N THR A 96 0.56 1.71 -4.24
CA THR A 96 -0.15 2.57 -3.27
C THR A 96 0.64 3.84 -2.94
N SER A 97 1.97 3.80 -2.94
CA SER A 97 2.82 4.98 -2.76
C SER A 97 3.03 5.79 -4.05
N GLY A 98 2.56 5.30 -5.18
CA GLY A 98 2.61 5.97 -6.48
C GLY A 98 1.73 7.20 -6.54
N GLY A 99 1.92 8.02 -7.57
CA GLY A 99 1.16 9.24 -7.77
C GLY A 99 0.52 9.32 -9.15
N LYS A 100 -0.33 10.30 -9.34
CA LYS A 100 -0.86 10.59 -10.66
C LYS A 100 0.28 11.02 -11.58
N ALA A 101 0.49 10.28 -12.67
CA ALA A 101 1.50 10.63 -13.65
C ALA A 101 1.03 11.81 -14.50
N THR A 102 1.76 12.92 -14.49
CA THR A 102 1.55 14.07 -15.38
C THR A 102 2.64 14.15 -16.43
N ARG A 103 2.29 14.63 -17.62
CA ARG A 103 3.27 14.89 -18.69
C ARG A 103 4.04 16.18 -18.40
N VAL A 104 5.34 16.17 -18.64
CA VAL A 104 6.22 17.33 -18.44
C VAL A 104 6.90 17.71 -19.75
N GLY A 105 6.99 19.01 -20.04
CA GLY A 105 7.64 19.53 -21.23
C GLY A 105 7.00 19.06 -22.55
N ASP A 106 7.78 18.41 -23.42
CA ASP A 106 7.34 17.90 -24.73
C ASP A 106 6.43 16.65 -24.65
N GLY A 107 6.01 16.28 -23.45
CA GLY A 107 5.14 15.13 -23.20
C GLY A 107 5.82 13.75 -23.22
N ARG A 108 7.14 13.68 -23.46
CA ARG A 108 7.90 12.42 -23.45
C ARG A 108 8.26 11.96 -22.04
N ARG A 109 8.32 12.90 -21.09
CA ARG A 109 8.61 12.59 -19.67
C ARG A 109 7.33 12.64 -18.86
N ARG A 110 7.23 11.76 -17.89
CA ARG A 110 6.17 11.77 -16.87
C ARG A 110 6.78 12.10 -15.51
N ARG A 111 6.04 12.86 -14.72
CA ARG A 111 6.36 13.14 -13.33
C ARG A 111 5.19 12.68 -12.47
N MET A 112 5.47 11.99 -11.38
CA MET A 112 4.47 11.71 -10.36
C MET A 112 4.13 12.97 -9.59
N VAL A 113 2.85 13.13 -9.27
CA VAL A 113 2.35 14.27 -8.49
C VAL A 113 1.96 13.76 -7.11
N LYS A 114 2.57 14.38 -6.10
CA LYS A 114 2.22 14.17 -4.71
C LYS A 114 0.88 14.82 -4.40
N THR A 115 0.06 14.16 -3.59
CA THR A 115 -1.25 14.63 -3.14
C THR A 115 -1.41 14.36 -1.64
N SER A 116 -2.51 14.83 -1.04
CA SER A 116 -2.87 14.57 0.35
C SER A 116 -2.91 13.08 0.73
N HIS A 117 -3.15 12.19 -0.23
CA HIS A 117 -3.05 10.74 -0.07
C HIS A 117 -1.68 10.30 0.48
N HIS A 118 -0.60 10.88 -0.05
CA HIS A 118 0.77 10.52 0.34
C HIS A 118 1.14 11.04 1.72
N ASP A 119 0.59 12.19 2.11
CA ASP A 119 0.78 12.75 3.45
C ASP A 119 0.11 11.86 4.51
N THR A 120 -1.01 11.22 4.17
CA THR A 120 -1.70 10.27 5.04
C THR A 120 -1.03 8.90 5.05
N LEU A 121 -0.56 8.42 3.88
CA LEU A 121 0.18 7.17 3.76
C LEU A 121 1.56 7.23 4.45
N GLY A 122 2.15 8.43 4.52
CA GLY A 122 3.50 8.64 5.06
C GLY A 122 4.63 8.41 4.05
N GLY A 123 4.33 8.10 2.80
CA GLY A 123 5.32 7.81 1.77
C GLY A 123 4.89 8.18 0.36
N PHE A 124 5.83 8.67 -0.43
CA PHE A 124 5.64 9.05 -1.82
C PHE A 124 6.71 8.42 -2.71
N PHE A 125 6.29 7.65 -3.69
CA PHE A 125 7.18 7.05 -4.68
C PHE A 125 7.78 8.10 -5.62
N ILE A 126 9.09 8.16 -5.71
CA ILE A 126 9.82 9.06 -6.61
C ILE A 126 10.14 8.36 -7.92
N SER A 127 10.83 7.23 -7.85
CA SER A 127 11.26 6.44 -9.00
C SER A 127 11.81 5.08 -8.56
N HIS A 128 12.16 4.24 -9.54
CA HIS A 128 12.98 3.04 -9.34
C HIS A 128 13.92 2.86 -10.53
N PRO A 129 15.10 2.28 -10.35
CA PRO A 129 15.91 1.78 -11.45
C PRO A 129 15.22 0.56 -12.09
N PRO A 130 15.67 0.10 -13.26
CA PRO A 130 15.17 -1.15 -13.85
C PRO A 130 15.23 -2.30 -12.86
N THR A 131 14.27 -3.22 -12.97
CA THR A 131 14.25 -4.48 -12.20
C THR A 131 15.63 -5.15 -12.25
N ARG A 132 16.15 -5.45 -11.08
CA ARG A 132 17.49 -6.04 -10.92
C ARG A 132 17.58 -6.85 -9.63
N LYS A 133 18.62 -7.68 -9.55
CA LYS A 133 19.00 -8.31 -8.29
C LYS A 133 19.64 -7.26 -7.36
N PHE A 134 19.17 -7.20 -6.11
CA PHE A 134 19.76 -6.36 -5.07
C PHE A 134 19.61 -7.01 -3.70
N ARG A 135 20.43 -6.54 -2.76
CA ARG A 135 20.39 -6.95 -1.37
C ARG A 135 19.49 -6.00 -0.57
N VAL A 136 18.73 -6.56 0.34
CA VAL A 136 17.95 -5.86 1.35
C VAL A 136 18.56 -6.13 2.72
N ASP A 137 18.87 -5.10 3.47
CA ASP A 137 19.37 -5.19 4.84
C ASP A 137 18.27 -4.72 5.81
N VAL A 138 18.00 -5.51 6.85
CA VAL A 138 17.03 -5.18 7.89
C VAL A 138 17.71 -4.25 8.90
N VAL A 139 17.32 -2.98 8.93
CA VAL A 139 17.97 -1.96 9.76
C VAL A 139 17.52 -1.98 11.20
N ASP A 140 16.32 -2.50 11.50
CA ASP A 140 15.80 -2.69 12.86
C ASP A 140 15.26 -4.13 13.02
N PRO A 141 16.08 -5.10 13.42
CA PRO A 141 15.64 -6.47 13.62
C PRO A 141 14.76 -6.66 14.86
N GLY A 142 14.70 -5.67 15.75
CA GLY A 142 13.86 -5.68 16.96
C GLY A 142 12.41 -5.25 16.70
N HIS A 143 12.14 -4.58 15.60
CA HIS A 143 10.82 -4.09 15.28
C HIS A 143 9.81 -5.24 15.08
N PRO A 144 8.56 -5.14 15.56
CA PRO A 144 7.56 -6.22 15.43
C PRO A 144 7.35 -6.77 14.02
N LEU A 145 7.48 -5.94 12.99
CA LEU A 145 7.31 -6.35 11.59
C LEU A 145 8.53 -7.07 11.01
N THR A 146 9.71 -6.89 11.57
CA THR A 146 10.98 -7.40 11.02
C THR A 146 11.66 -8.46 11.87
N ARG A 147 11.25 -8.65 13.14
CA ARG A 147 11.89 -9.54 14.12
C ARG A 147 12.04 -11.00 13.69
N ASN A 148 11.24 -11.45 12.71
CA ASN A 148 11.30 -12.81 12.17
C ASN A 148 11.94 -12.86 10.78
N MET A 149 12.46 -11.74 10.31
CA MET A 149 13.17 -11.66 9.01
C MET A 149 14.66 -11.97 9.22
N PRO A 150 15.33 -12.52 8.20
CA PRO A 150 16.79 -12.61 8.22
C PRO A 150 17.41 -11.21 8.26
N GLU A 151 18.61 -11.05 8.81
CA GLU A 151 19.33 -9.77 8.84
C GLU A 151 19.48 -9.13 7.46
N SER A 152 19.59 -9.98 6.43
CA SER A 152 19.61 -9.54 5.04
C SER A 152 19.14 -10.66 4.10
N PHE A 153 18.66 -10.29 2.93
CA PHE A 153 18.30 -11.21 1.86
C PHE A 153 18.51 -10.57 0.49
N GLU A 154 18.55 -11.39 -0.55
CA GLU A 154 18.63 -10.94 -1.94
C GLU A 154 17.26 -11.16 -2.61
N THR A 155 16.89 -10.23 -3.46
CA THR A 155 15.69 -10.33 -4.30
C THR A 155 15.95 -9.79 -5.70
N ILE A 156 15.06 -10.12 -6.64
CA ILE A 156 15.01 -9.51 -7.97
C ILE A 156 13.71 -8.75 -8.04
N ASP A 157 13.79 -7.43 -8.00
CA ASP A 157 12.62 -6.57 -7.95
C ASP A 157 12.97 -5.14 -8.40
N GLU A 158 12.03 -4.23 -8.25
CA GLU A 158 12.16 -2.80 -8.45
C GLU A 158 12.47 -2.12 -7.10
N PRO A 159 13.74 -1.75 -6.83
CA PRO A 159 14.07 -1.05 -5.58
C PRO A 159 13.51 0.37 -5.59
N TYR A 160 12.37 0.57 -4.95
CA TYR A 160 11.69 1.86 -4.90
C TYR A 160 12.46 2.90 -4.09
N MET A 161 12.59 4.08 -4.66
CA MET A 161 13.00 5.28 -3.94
C MET A 161 11.76 6.00 -3.43
N ILE A 162 11.60 6.05 -2.11
CA ILE A 162 10.43 6.62 -1.43
C ILE A 162 10.86 7.87 -0.66
N GLU A 163 10.13 8.97 -0.86
CA GLU A 163 10.18 10.12 0.05
C GLU A 163 9.30 9.81 1.26
N ILE A 164 9.91 9.73 2.44
CA ILE A 164 9.21 9.50 3.71
C ILE A 164 8.76 10.86 4.26
N GLN A 165 7.47 10.99 4.61
CA GLN A 165 6.89 12.25 5.08
C GLN A 165 7.19 12.51 6.55
N HIS A 166 7.14 11.47 7.35
CA HIS A 166 7.39 11.49 8.78
C HIS A 166 8.39 10.37 9.07
N PRO A 167 9.71 10.67 9.03
CA PRO A 167 10.68 9.71 9.50
C PRO A 167 10.29 9.32 10.93
N SER A 168 10.16 8.03 11.20
CA SER A 168 9.93 7.54 12.56
C SER A 168 11.06 8.07 13.46
N GLU A 169 10.69 8.77 14.52
CA GLU A 169 11.60 9.15 15.60
C GLU A 169 12.17 7.92 16.30
#